data_7910497d22570abc8645c4ca3d934495
#
_entry.id   7910497d22570abc8645c4ca3d934495
#
_cell.length_a   1.000
_cell.length_b   1.000
_cell.length_c   1.000
_cell.angle_alpha   90.00
_cell.angle_beta   90.00
_cell.angle_gamma   90.00
#
_symmetry.space_group_name_H-M   'P 1'
#
loop_
_entity.id
_entity.type
_entity.pdbx_description
1 polymer ?
#
loop_
_entity_poly.entity_id
_entity_poly.type
_entity_poly.pdbx_seq_one_letter_code
_entity_poly.pdbx_strand_id
1 'polypeptide(L)'
;IDAGEGVQLALRNNKRRFQKLKGIFISHMHGDHVLGLPGLLSTMSLLGRQEAIDIWGPQKLEAWLRHTWGSIQAHMSFEVNVHEWSPHEVQTLHEADHYRLRSIPIKHRIPCCGLRVEEHSLPWKLNGQKAQDAGLPFHVRQALKRGEPIGFEGRDLKPELWCTQPRKARSYVY
;
A
#
# COMPACT_ATOMS: atom_id res chain seq x y z
N ILE A 1 -1.85 7.65 -6.10
CA ILE A 1 -3.08 7.28 -6.81
C ILE A 1 -3.18 8.18 -8.02
N ASP A 2 -3.51 7.59 -9.18
CA ASP A 2 -3.54 8.19 -10.51
C ASP A 2 -2.23 8.89 -10.92
N ALA A 3 -2.04 9.07 -12.21
CA ALA A 3 -0.86 9.67 -12.79
C ALA A 3 -1.24 10.47 -14.06
N GLY A 4 -2.04 11.52 -13.87
CA GLY A 4 -2.44 12.43 -14.94
C GLY A 4 -1.30 13.31 -15.43
N GLU A 5 -1.61 14.19 -16.38
CA GLU A 5 -0.65 15.13 -16.92
C GLU A 5 -0.01 15.98 -15.82
N GLY A 6 1.26 16.29 -15.97
CA GLY A 6 2.00 17.10 -14.99
C GLY A 6 2.33 16.42 -13.68
N VAL A 7 2.02 15.12 -13.47
CA VAL A 7 2.32 14.40 -12.24
C VAL A 7 3.78 14.50 -11.81
N GLN A 8 4.71 14.49 -12.76
CA GLN A 8 6.15 14.63 -12.47
C GLN A 8 6.47 16.02 -11.87
N LEU A 9 5.91 17.07 -12.44
CA LEU A 9 6.07 18.44 -11.92
C LEU A 9 5.44 18.58 -10.54
N ALA A 10 4.25 18.02 -10.35
CA ALA A 10 3.56 18.02 -9.06
C ALA A 10 4.40 17.31 -7.98
N LEU A 11 4.97 16.14 -8.28
CA LEU A 11 5.83 15.43 -7.36
C LEU A 11 7.12 16.19 -7.02
N ARG A 12 7.75 16.82 -8.03
CA ARG A 12 8.96 17.63 -7.84
C ARG A 12 8.69 18.90 -7.03
N ASN A 13 7.67 19.64 -7.37
CA ASN A 13 7.30 20.87 -6.67
C ASN A 13 6.95 20.62 -5.20
N ASN A 14 6.32 19.49 -4.92
CA ASN A 14 6.03 19.04 -3.56
C ASN A 14 7.19 18.26 -2.90
N LYS A 15 8.39 18.27 -3.49
CA LYS A 15 9.60 17.60 -2.98
C LYS A 15 9.39 16.12 -2.68
N ARG A 16 8.50 15.45 -3.43
CA ARG A 16 8.23 14.02 -3.27
C ARG A 16 9.25 13.20 -4.03
N ARG A 17 9.82 12.20 -3.34
CA ARG A 17 10.83 11.29 -3.91
C ARG A 17 10.14 10.19 -4.69
N PHE A 18 9.74 10.45 -5.95
CA PHE A 18 9.03 9.46 -6.78
C PHE A 18 9.87 8.20 -7.06
N GLN A 19 11.21 8.25 -6.99
CA GLN A 19 12.05 7.05 -7.03
C GLN A 19 11.78 6.07 -5.89
N LYS A 20 11.16 6.52 -4.78
CA LYS A 20 10.79 5.67 -3.65
C LYS A 20 9.34 5.15 -3.71
N LEU A 21 8.62 5.43 -4.78
CA LEU A 21 7.28 4.86 -4.99
C LEU A 21 7.40 3.34 -5.05
N LYS A 22 6.56 2.64 -4.29
CA LYS A 22 6.47 1.18 -4.29
C LYS A 22 5.36 0.68 -5.20
N GLY A 23 4.34 1.51 -5.43
CA GLY A 23 3.25 1.17 -6.31
C GLY A 23 2.47 2.38 -6.77
N ILE A 24 1.69 2.20 -7.83
CA ILE A 24 0.79 3.20 -8.42
C ILE A 24 -0.57 2.52 -8.63
N PHE A 25 -1.63 3.18 -8.23
CA PHE A 25 -2.99 2.75 -8.52
C PHE A 25 -3.61 3.69 -9.55
N ILE A 26 -4.15 3.14 -10.62
CA ILE A 26 -4.88 3.87 -11.66
C ILE A 26 -6.37 3.54 -11.51
N SER A 27 -7.17 4.55 -11.25
CA SER A 27 -8.60 4.40 -10.99
C SER A 27 -9.41 4.08 -12.25
N HIS A 28 -9.00 4.62 -13.41
CA HIS A 28 -9.62 4.39 -14.72
C HIS A 28 -8.79 5.01 -15.86
N MET A 29 -9.19 4.76 -17.12
CA MET A 29 -8.41 5.13 -18.31
C MET A 29 -8.71 6.52 -18.90
N HIS A 30 -9.35 7.45 -18.19
CA HIS A 30 -9.44 8.82 -18.67
C HIS A 30 -8.06 9.49 -18.64
N GLY A 31 -7.81 10.39 -19.60
CA GLY A 31 -6.48 10.97 -19.82
C GLY A 31 -5.93 11.72 -18.63
N ASP A 32 -6.76 12.50 -17.95
CA ASP A 32 -6.43 13.24 -16.73
C ASP A 32 -6.04 12.35 -15.53
N HIS A 33 -6.24 11.02 -15.63
CA HIS A 33 -5.83 10.04 -14.63
C HIS A 33 -4.63 9.18 -15.04
N VAL A 34 -4.31 9.09 -16.34
CA VAL A 34 -3.32 8.10 -16.81
C VAL A 34 -2.22 8.65 -17.72
N LEU A 35 -2.43 9.79 -18.42
CA LEU A 35 -1.50 10.26 -19.46
C LEU A 35 -0.11 10.62 -18.95
N GLY A 36 0.05 10.96 -17.69
CA GLY A 36 1.36 11.21 -17.08
C GLY A 36 2.15 9.95 -16.71
N LEU A 37 1.49 8.78 -16.67
CA LEU A 37 2.11 7.55 -16.21
C LEU A 37 3.31 7.08 -17.07
N PRO A 38 3.22 7.01 -18.42
CA PRO A 38 4.36 6.57 -19.23
C PRO A 38 5.57 7.48 -19.05
N GLY A 39 5.36 8.79 -19.00
CA GLY A 39 6.43 9.77 -18.81
C GLY A 39 7.05 9.69 -17.40
N LEU A 40 6.25 9.47 -16.37
CA LEU A 40 6.74 9.27 -15.00
C LEU A 40 7.67 8.05 -14.93
N LEU A 41 7.24 6.90 -15.46
CA LEU A 41 8.03 5.66 -15.45
C LEU A 41 9.30 5.80 -16.31
N SER A 42 9.22 6.42 -17.49
CA SER A 42 10.39 6.72 -18.31
C SER A 42 11.40 7.61 -17.58
N THR A 43 10.92 8.64 -16.86
CA THR A 43 11.81 9.49 -16.06
C THR A 43 12.44 8.72 -14.89
N MET A 44 11.71 7.84 -14.24
CA MET A 44 12.25 6.98 -13.17
C MET A 44 13.37 6.08 -13.72
N SER A 45 13.21 5.55 -14.93
CA SER A 45 14.20 4.75 -15.64
C SER A 45 15.44 5.59 -15.97
N LEU A 46 15.27 6.74 -16.59
CA LEU A 46 16.39 7.66 -16.94
C LEU A 46 17.18 8.11 -15.71
N LEU A 47 16.55 8.20 -14.56
CA LEU A 47 17.19 8.54 -13.28
C LEU A 47 17.76 7.32 -12.54
N GLY A 48 17.85 6.17 -13.21
CA GLY A 48 18.59 5.00 -12.73
C GLY A 48 17.83 4.12 -11.74
N ARG A 49 16.48 4.14 -11.74
CA ARG A 49 15.71 3.17 -10.93
C ARG A 49 16.05 1.74 -11.35
N GLN A 50 16.25 0.87 -10.37
CA GLN A 50 16.46 -0.58 -10.56
C GLN A 50 15.37 -1.41 -9.86
N GLU A 51 14.73 -0.85 -8.82
CA GLU A 51 13.68 -1.55 -8.09
C GLU A 51 12.42 -1.66 -8.93
N ALA A 52 11.81 -2.84 -8.96
CA ALA A 52 10.51 -3.08 -9.57
C ALA A 52 9.42 -2.15 -9.01
N ILE A 53 8.36 -1.93 -9.79
CA ILE A 53 7.19 -1.18 -9.35
C ILE A 53 5.92 -1.93 -9.72
N ASP A 54 4.98 -2.00 -8.77
CA ASP A 54 3.67 -2.56 -8.99
C ASP A 54 2.68 -1.47 -9.41
N ILE A 55 1.87 -1.75 -10.44
CA ILE A 55 0.83 -0.85 -10.92
C ILE A 55 -0.49 -1.61 -10.95
N TRP A 56 -1.43 -1.18 -10.15
CA TRP A 56 -2.80 -1.72 -10.18
C TRP A 56 -3.66 -0.82 -11.05
N GLY A 57 -4.31 -1.40 -12.05
CA GLY A 57 -5.10 -0.61 -12.99
C GLY A 57 -6.17 -1.41 -13.72
N PRO A 58 -6.96 -0.73 -14.55
CA PRO A 58 -8.01 -1.37 -15.33
C PRO A 58 -7.42 -2.26 -16.43
N GLN A 59 -8.25 -3.15 -16.94
CA GLN A 59 -7.98 -3.92 -18.14
C GLN A 59 -7.47 -3.03 -19.28
N LYS A 60 -6.50 -3.50 -20.06
CA LYS A 60 -5.82 -2.79 -21.14
C LYS A 60 -4.76 -1.77 -20.71
N LEU A 61 -4.57 -1.47 -19.42
CA LEU A 61 -3.53 -0.56 -18.99
C LEU A 61 -2.14 -1.05 -19.41
N GLU A 62 -1.85 -2.33 -19.21
CA GLU A 62 -0.57 -2.92 -19.58
C GLU A 62 -0.32 -2.84 -21.09
N ALA A 63 -1.29 -3.25 -21.90
CA ALA A 63 -1.18 -3.21 -23.37
C ALA A 63 -0.96 -1.79 -23.87
N TRP A 64 -1.66 -0.81 -23.29
CA TRP A 64 -1.50 0.60 -23.63
C TRP A 64 -0.11 1.14 -23.26
N LEU A 65 0.42 0.80 -22.08
CA LEU A 65 1.77 1.19 -21.65
C LEU A 65 2.83 0.60 -22.58
N ARG A 66 2.75 -0.70 -22.87
CA ARG A 66 3.70 -1.41 -23.76
C ARG A 66 3.68 -0.83 -25.17
N HIS A 67 2.48 -0.56 -25.71
CA HIS A 67 2.34 0.09 -27.01
C HIS A 67 2.95 1.49 -27.02
N THR A 68 2.68 2.30 -26.00
CA THR A 68 3.22 3.66 -25.88
C THR A 68 4.74 3.64 -25.84
N TRP A 69 5.35 2.82 -25.00
CA TRP A 69 6.81 2.69 -24.93
C TRP A 69 7.42 2.13 -26.21
N GLY A 70 6.77 1.14 -26.82
CA GLY A 70 7.23 0.60 -28.12
C GLY A 70 7.25 1.66 -29.21
N SER A 71 6.23 2.52 -29.27
CA SER A 71 6.12 3.59 -30.27
C SER A 71 7.23 4.65 -30.15
N ILE A 72 7.73 4.88 -28.94
CA ILE A 72 8.83 5.85 -28.67
C ILE A 72 10.18 5.15 -28.42
N GLN A 73 10.26 3.84 -28.62
CA GLN A 73 11.46 3.02 -28.40
C GLN A 73 12.05 3.17 -26.98
N ALA A 74 11.18 3.39 -25.97
CA ALA A 74 11.61 3.54 -24.60
C ALA A 74 11.94 2.17 -23.98
N HIS A 75 13.09 2.10 -23.31
CA HIS A 75 13.49 0.96 -22.49
C HIS A 75 13.40 1.30 -21.01
N MET A 76 12.76 0.40 -20.24
CA MET A 76 12.71 0.52 -18.79
C MET A 76 13.91 -0.20 -18.16
N SER A 77 14.64 0.48 -17.29
CA SER A 77 15.77 -0.09 -16.53
C SER A 77 15.33 -0.94 -15.35
N PHE A 78 14.03 -1.04 -15.09
CA PHE A 78 13.41 -1.78 -13.99
C PHE A 78 12.14 -2.48 -14.45
N GLU A 79 11.74 -3.47 -13.70
CA GLU A 79 10.52 -4.24 -13.96
C GLU A 79 9.26 -3.44 -13.59
N VAL A 80 8.27 -3.45 -14.47
CA VAL A 80 6.95 -2.84 -14.27
C VAL A 80 5.91 -3.95 -14.27
N ASN A 81 5.39 -4.26 -13.09
CA ASN A 81 4.39 -5.29 -12.88
C ASN A 81 3.00 -4.66 -12.91
N VAL A 82 2.20 -4.97 -13.93
CA VAL A 82 0.83 -4.47 -14.02
C VAL A 82 -0.15 -5.55 -13.56
N HIS A 83 -0.95 -5.19 -12.58
CA HIS A 83 -2.00 -6.03 -11.98
C HIS A 83 -3.36 -5.44 -12.33
N GLU A 84 -4.19 -6.22 -13.01
CA GLU A 84 -5.55 -5.79 -13.34
C GLU A 84 -6.49 -5.96 -12.14
N TRP A 85 -7.35 -4.96 -11.91
CA TRP A 85 -8.44 -5.08 -10.95
C TRP A 85 -9.78 -5.30 -11.68
N SER A 86 -10.73 -5.97 -10.99
CA SER A 86 -12.11 -6.17 -11.48
C SER A 86 -12.97 -4.93 -11.18
N PRO A 87 -13.72 -4.41 -12.14
CA PRO A 87 -14.69 -3.34 -11.90
C PRO A 87 -16.01 -3.82 -11.29
N HIS A 88 -16.15 -5.12 -11.00
CA HIS A 88 -17.41 -5.74 -10.59
C HIS A 88 -17.44 -6.15 -9.12
N GLU A 89 -16.26 -6.27 -8.48
CA GLU A 89 -16.15 -6.76 -7.11
C GLU A 89 -15.04 -6.05 -6.34
N VAL A 90 -15.17 -6.07 -5.02
CA VAL A 90 -14.12 -5.57 -4.13
C VAL A 90 -13.02 -6.61 -4.04
N GLN A 91 -11.80 -6.23 -4.39
CA GLN A 91 -10.64 -7.14 -4.36
C GLN A 91 -9.56 -6.63 -3.41
N THR A 92 -8.86 -7.55 -2.75
CA THR A 92 -7.60 -7.25 -2.12
C THR A 92 -6.50 -7.25 -3.17
N LEU A 93 -5.93 -6.08 -3.43
CA LEU A 93 -4.89 -5.87 -4.45
C LEU A 93 -3.49 -6.16 -3.89
N HIS A 94 -3.28 -5.85 -2.64
CA HIS A 94 -1.99 -6.03 -1.97
C HIS A 94 -2.19 -6.21 -0.47
N GLU A 95 -1.43 -7.13 0.11
CA GLU A 95 -1.40 -7.39 1.55
C GLU A 95 0.03 -7.19 2.04
N ALA A 96 0.23 -6.29 3.01
CA ALA A 96 1.50 -6.04 3.66
C ALA A 96 1.36 -6.22 5.18
N ASP A 97 2.48 -6.27 5.92
CA ASP A 97 2.48 -6.50 7.37
C ASP A 97 1.62 -5.51 8.17
N HIS A 98 1.51 -4.28 7.67
CA HIS A 98 0.87 -3.18 8.43
C HIS A 98 -0.36 -2.58 7.74
N TYR A 99 -0.63 -2.93 6.49
CA TYR A 99 -1.77 -2.41 5.74
C TYR A 99 -2.15 -3.34 4.59
N ARG A 100 -3.39 -3.18 4.11
CA ARG A 100 -3.85 -3.77 2.85
C ARG A 100 -4.39 -2.71 1.89
N LEU A 101 -4.32 -3.02 0.61
CA LEU A 101 -4.93 -2.23 -0.46
C LEU A 101 -6.11 -3.00 -1.04
N ARG A 102 -7.25 -2.33 -1.21
CA ARG A 102 -8.45 -2.92 -1.82
C ARG A 102 -9.00 -2.01 -2.90
N SER A 103 -9.38 -2.60 -4.04
CA SER A 103 -10.17 -1.91 -5.04
C SER A 103 -11.65 -1.90 -4.64
N ILE A 104 -12.34 -0.82 -4.95
CA ILE A 104 -13.77 -0.67 -4.70
C ILE A 104 -14.43 -0.26 -6.02
N PRO A 105 -15.33 -1.07 -6.62
CA PRO A 105 -16.02 -0.71 -7.83
C PRO A 105 -16.79 0.61 -7.68
N ILE A 106 -16.66 1.48 -8.67
CA ILE A 106 -17.37 2.77 -8.71
C ILE A 106 -18.19 2.85 -10.00
N LYS A 107 -19.43 3.34 -9.88
CA LYS A 107 -20.27 3.58 -11.05
C LYS A 107 -19.74 4.77 -11.85
N HIS A 108 -19.25 4.51 -13.05
CA HIS A 108 -18.72 5.51 -13.96
C HIS A 108 -19.03 5.14 -15.42
N ARG A 109 -18.70 6.01 -16.39
CA ARG A 109 -18.96 5.74 -17.83
C ARG A 109 -18.10 4.60 -18.39
N ILE A 110 -16.90 4.44 -17.84
CA ILE A 110 -15.96 3.36 -18.17
C ILE A 110 -15.62 2.59 -16.88
N PRO A 111 -15.06 1.38 -16.97
CA PRO A 111 -14.62 0.64 -15.79
C PRO A 111 -13.77 1.50 -14.86
N CYS A 112 -14.20 1.62 -13.61
CA CYS A 112 -13.59 2.48 -12.61
C CYS A 112 -13.62 1.83 -11.24
N CYS A 113 -12.52 1.97 -10.49
CA CYS A 113 -12.43 1.59 -9.10
C CYS A 113 -11.82 2.70 -8.25
N GLY A 114 -12.30 2.85 -7.03
CA GLY A 114 -11.59 3.57 -5.98
C GLY A 114 -10.56 2.68 -5.30
N LEU A 115 -9.66 3.27 -4.56
CA LEU A 115 -8.68 2.58 -3.72
C LEU A 115 -8.99 2.81 -2.25
N ARG A 116 -9.04 1.72 -1.48
CA ARG A 116 -9.07 1.77 -0.03
C ARG A 116 -7.76 1.23 0.53
N VAL A 117 -7.11 2.06 1.34
CA VAL A 117 -5.93 1.70 2.13
C VAL A 117 -6.39 1.48 3.55
N GLU A 118 -6.20 0.29 4.09
CA GLU A 118 -6.60 -0.09 5.44
C GLU A 118 -5.37 -0.46 6.26
N GLU A 119 -5.15 0.21 7.37
CA GLU A 119 -4.14 -0.23 8.36
C GLU A 119 -4.62 -1.52 9.04
N HIS A 120 -3.70 -2.43 9.32
CA HIS A 120 -3.96 -3.54 10.22
C HIS A 120 -4.04 -3.06 11.67
N SER A 121 -4.69 -3.84 12.52
CA SER A 121 -4.70 -3.57 13.96
C SER A 121 -3.27 -3.55 14.49
N LEU A 122 -2.92 -2.48 15.17
CA LEU A 122 -1.60 -2.35 15.78
C LEU A 122 -1.52 -3.23 17.03
N PRO A 123 -0.35 -3.83 17.31
CA PRO A 123 -0.16 -4.58 18.55
C PRO A 123 -0.23 -3.65 19.78
N TRP A 124 -0.65 -4.19 20.89
CA TRP A 124 -0.62 -3.49 22.16
C TRP A 124 0.83 -3.20 22.57
N LYS A 125 1.07 -2.02 23.13
CA LYS A 125 2.41 -1.59 23.56
C LYS A 125 2.67 -2.08 24.98
N LEU A 126 3.43 -3.17 25.11
CA LEU A 126 3.82 -3.75 26.38
C LEU A 126 4.71 -2.79 27.20
N ASN A 127 4.43 -2.67 28.48
CA ASN A 127 5.38 -2.05 29.42
C ASN A 127 6.55 -3.03 29.64
N GLY A 128 7.65 -2.78 28.91
CA GLY A 128 8.82 -3.65 28.90
C GLY A 128 9.47 -3.83 30.27
N GLN A 129 9.61 -2.74 31.02
CA GLN A 129 10.21 -2.77 32.37
C GLN A 129 9.35 -3.62 33.32
N LYS A 130 8.05 -3.32 33.41
CA LYS A 130 7.12 -4.09 34.26
C LYS A 130 7.13 -5.59 33.91
N ALA A 131 7.17 -5.90 32.62
CA ALA A 131 7.21 -7.30 32.17
C ALA A 131 8.54 -7.99 32.48
N GLN A 132 9.64 -7.24 32.49
CA GLN A 132 10.97 -7.75 32.88
C GLN A 132 11.05 -7.99 34.37
N ASP A 133 10.62 -7.04 35.18
CA ASP A 133 10.64 -7.11 36.65
C ASP A 133 9.77 -8.28 37.15
N ALA A 134 8.70 -8.58 36.44
CA ALA A 134 7.82 -9.72 36.73
C ALA A 134 8.29 -11.04 36.10
N GLY A 135 9.45 -11.09 35.48
CA GLY A 135 10.00 -12.33 34.88
C GLY A 135 9.15 -12.93 33.76
N LEU A 136 8.30 -12.14 33.09
CA LEU A 136 7.40 -12.70 32.08
C LEU A 136 8.17 -13.30 30.89
N PRO A 137 7.97 -14.59 30.56
CA PRO A 137 8.63 -15.22 29.44
C PRO A 137 8.12 -14.70 28.09
N PHE A 138 8.86 -14.96 27.02
CA PHE A 138 8.59 -14.43 25.68
C PHE A 138 7.16 -14.71 25.19
N HIS A 139 6.67 -15.95 25.34
CA HIS A 139 5.32 -16.33 24.86
C HIS A 139 4.21 -15.56 25.59
N VAL A 140 4.36 -15.30 26.89
CA VAL A 140 3.42 -14.48 27.69
C VAL A 140 3.43 -13.03 27.19
N ARG A 141 4.62 -12.45 26.98
CA ARG A 141 4.77 -11.09 26.46
C ARG A 141 4.14 -10.96 25.06
N GLN A 142 4.25 -11.98 24.21
CA GLN A 142 3.63 -11.99 22.88
C GLN A 142 2.09 -12.07 22.96
N ALA A 143 1.53 -12.90 23.82
CA ALA A 143 0.08 -12.97 24.02
C ALA A 143 -0.48 -11.60 24.46
N LEU A 144 0.14 -10.98 25.45
CA LEU A 144 -0.25 -9.64 25.94
C LEU A 144 -0.17 -8.57 24.84
N LYS A 145 0.85 -8.62 23.96
CA LYS A 145 0.95 -7.71 22.81
C LYS A 145 -0.14 -7.94 21.76
N ARG A 146 -0.68 -9.14 21.65
CA ARG A 146 -1.85 -9.43 20.80
C ARG A 146 -3.18 -9.03 21.42
N GLY A 147 -3.16 -8.56 22.68
CA GLY A 147 -4.37 -8.23 23.43
C GLY A 147 -5.09 -9.47 23.99
N GLU A 148 -4.38 -10.59 24.12
CA GLU A 148 -4.90 -11.86 24.62
C GLU A 148 -4.63 -11.99 26.12
N PRO A 149 -5.64 -12.29 26.95
CA PRO A 149 -5.40 -12.66 28.35
C PRO A 149 -4.66 -14.00 28.41
N ILE A 150 -3.77 -14.18 29.40
CA ILE A 150 -2.99 -15.39 29.52
C ILE A 150 -2.72 -15.72 30.99
N GLY A 151 -2.89 -17.01 31.35
CA GLY A 151 -2.51 -17.51 32.67
C GLY A 151 -0.98 -17.70 32.78
N PHE A 152 -0.38 -17.21 33.85
CA PHE A 152 1.02 -17.41 34.17
C PHE A 152 1.21 -17.47 35.69
N GLU A 153 1.88 -18.52 36.19
CA GLU A 153 2.12 -18.76 37.62
C GLU A 153 0.88 -18.63 38.51
N GLY A 154 -0.26 -19.21 38.06
CA GLY A 154 -1.52 -19.16 38.79
C GLY A 154 -2.23 -17.80 38.79
N ARG A 155 -1.77 -16.84 38.00
CA ARG A 155 -2.36 -15.49 37.84
C ARG A 155 -2.91 -15.32 36.43
N ASP A 156 -4.07 -14.66 36.35
CA ASP A 156 -4.67 -14.27 35.07
C ASP A 156 -4.13 -12.87 34.69
N LEU A 157 -3.27 -12.84 33.66
CA LEU A 157 -2.67 -11.60 33.16
C LEU A 157 -3.55 -10.99 32.07
N LYS A 158 -4.19 -9.86 32.36
CA LYS A 158 -5.02 -9.12 31.42
C LYS A 158 -4.18 -8.06 30.70
N PRO A 159 -4.29 -7.94 29.34
CA PRO A 159 -3.50 -6.99 28.57
C PRO A 159 -3.56 -5.55 29.08
N GLU A 160 -4.73 -5.10 29.53
CA GLU A 160 -4.98 -3.73 30.02
C GLU A 160 -4.09 -3.34 31.21
N LEU A 161 -3.66 -4.32 31.99
CA LEU A 161 -2.78 -4.10 33.15
C LEU A 161 -1.30 -4.03 32.77
N TRP A 162 -0.93 -4.57 31.61
CA TRP A 162 0.47 -4.75 31.19
C TRP A 162 0.83 -3.94 29.94
N CYS A 163 -0.17 -3.52 29.19
CA CYS A 163 0.00 -2.88 27.90
C CYS A 163 -0.85 -1.61 27.80
N THR A 164 -0.39 -0.70 26.96
CA THR A 164 -1.22 0.40 26.46
C THR A 164 -1.93 -0.05 25.20
N GLN A 165 -3.25 0.15 25.15
CA GLN A 165 -4.05 -0.16 23.98
C GLN A 165 -3.60 0.70 22.80
N PRO A 166 -3.45 0.11 21.59
CA PRO A 166 -3.10 0.89 20.41
C PRO A 166 -4.26 1.81 20.01
N ARG A 167 -3.94 2.86 19.26
CA ARG A 167 -4.97 3.62 18.57
C ARG A 167 -5.74 2.72 17.59
N LYS A 168 -6.96 3.09 17.26
CA LYS A 168 -7.73 2.41 16.21
C LYS A 168 -6.98 2.45 14.87
N ALA A 169 -7.02 1.35 14.15
CA ALA A 169 -6.55 1.29 12.78
C ALA A 169 -7.29 2.31 11.91
N ARG A 170 -6.58 2.93 10.98
CA ARG A 170 -7.14 3.95 10.08
C ARG A 170 -7.42 3.35 8.72
N SER A 171 -8.37 3.91 8.01
CA SER A 171 -8.56 3.66 6.59
C SER A 171 -8.65 4.98 5.82
N TYR A 172 -8.14 4.95 4.60
CA TYR A 172 -8.24 6.03 3.64
C TYR A 172 -8.93 5.50 2.40
N VAL A 173 -9.85 6.26 1.83
CA VAL A 173 -10.56 5.91 0.59
C VAL A 173 -10.40 7.07 -0.39
N TYR A 174 -10.00 6.73 -1.61
CA TYR A 174 -9.94 7.65 -2.74
C TYR A 174 -11.04 7.32 -3.73
#